data_dd2865f7fb16016ddc7bd44f708955c9
#
_entry.id   dd2865f7fb16016ddc7bd44f708955c9
#
_cell.length_a   1.000
_cell.length_b   1.000
_cell.length_c   1.000
_cell.angle_alpha   90.00
_cell.angle_beta   90.00
_cell.angle_gamma   90.00
#
_symmetry.space_group_name_H-M   'P 1'
#
loop_
_entity.id
_entity.type
_entity.pdbx_description
1 polymer ?
#
loop_
_entity_poly.entity_id
_entity_poly.type
_entity_poly.pdbx_seq_one_letter_code
_entity_poly.pdbx_strand_id
1 'polypeptide(L)' 'MTFNNHWYVLRVRPQHELKLASSLEKSGFKVYVPHVFQFRKWSDRVKKIKKPLIPRLVFIQICDNDQKKVFDFSAVLG' A
#
# COMPACT_ATOMS: atom_id res chain seq x y z
N MET A 1 -0.38 19.95 21.05
CA MET A 1 -0.44 20.01 19.59
C MET A 1 -1.05 18.72 19.07
N THR A 2 -2.23 18.83 18.50
CA THR A 2 -2.95 17.68 17.96
C THR A 2 -2.54 17.47 16.51
N PHE A 3 -1.93 16.33 16.24
CA PHE A 3 -1.66 15.92 14.87
C PHE A 3 -2.91 15.24 14.33
N ASN A 4 -3.57 15.88 13.38
CA ASN A 4 -4.74 15.29 12.73
C ASN A 4 -4.27 14.32 11.65
N ASN A 5 -4.07 13.07 12.06
CA ASN A 5 -3.79 12.00 11.11
C ASN A 5 -5.11 11.45 10.60
N HIS A 6 -5.25 11.44 9.29
CA HIS A 6 -6.45 10.91 8.65
C HIS A 6 -6.08 9.74 7.75
N TRP A 7 -7.02 8.82 7.57
CA TRP A 7 -6.87 7.74 6.61
C TRP A 7 -7.32 8.21 5.24
N TYR A 8 -6.46 8.02 4.27
CA TYR A 8 -6.73 8.33 2.87
C TYR A 8 -6.61 7.09 2.04
N VAL A 9 -7.33 7.07 0.93
CA VAL A 9 -7.24 5.99 -0.05
C VAL A 9 -6.47 6.51 -1.24
N LEU A 10 -5.38 5.80 -1.58
CA LEU A 10 -4.55 6.15 -2.72
C LEU A 10 -4.87 5.23 -3.88
N ARG A 11 -5.03 5.80 -5.05
CA ARG A 11 -5.09 5.03 -6.28
C ARG A 11 -3.67 4.74 -6.72
N VAL A 12 -3.43 3.50 -7.06
CA VAL A 12 -2.09 3.02 -7.35
C VAL A 12 -2.09 2.32 -8.71
N ARG A 13 -0.96 2.33 -9.37
CA ARG A 13 -0.78 1.58 -10.61
C ARG A 13 -0.99 0.09 -10.36
N PRO A 14 -1.57 -0.64 -11.34
CA PRO A 14 -1.78 -2.09 -11.18
C PRO A 14 -0.49 -2.81 -10.81
N GLN A 15 -0.59 -3.76 -9.89
CA GLN A 15 0.52 -4.59 -9.43
C GLN A 15 1.62 -3.84 -8.65
N HIS A 16 1.40 -2.56 -8.31
CA HIS A 16 2.34 -1.78 -7.51
C HIS A 16 1.89 -1.59 -6.07
N GLU A 17 0.76 -2.17 -5.66
CA GLU A 17 0.16 -1.92 -4.35
C GLU A 17 1.11 -2.30 -3.21
N LEU A 18 1.62 -3.51 -3.21
CA LEU A 18 2.49 -3.99 -2.14
C LEU A 18 3.86 -3.31 -2.18
N LYS A 19 4.37 -3.06 -3.36
CA LYS A 19 5.65 -2.39 -3.54
C LYS A 19 5.59 -0.96 -3.04
N LEU A 20 4.52 -0.24 -3.40
CA LEU A 20 4.32 1.12 -2.92
C LEU A 20 4.13 1.16 -1.41
N ALA A 21 3.32 0.26 -0.86
CA ALA A 21 3.11 0.18 0.58
C ALA A 21 4.43 -0.01 1.33
N SER A 22 5.28 -0.90 0.84
CA SER A 22 6.61 -1.12 1.43
C SER A 22 7.46 0.14 1.39
N SER A 23 7.45 0.85 0.26
CA SER A 23 8.21 2.10 0.11
C SER A 23 7.70 3.19 1.06
N LEU A 24 6.38 3.31 1.20
CA LEU A 24 5.78 4.28 2.11
C LEU A 24 6.10 3.96 3.56
N GLU A 25 6.06 2.69 3.95
CA GLU A 25 6.44 2.28 5.30
C GLU A 25 7.89 2.62 5.61
N LYS A 26 8.79 2.41 4.66
CA LYS A 26 10.19 2.77 4.82
C LYS A 26 10.39 4.27 4.98
N SER A 27 9.50 5.06 4.41
CA SER A 27 9.51 6.52 4.56
C SER A 27 8.86 7.01 5.85
N GLY A 28 8.36 6.10 6.69
CA GLY A 28 7.77 6.44 7.98
C GLY A 28 6.26 6.61 7.97
N PHE A 29 5.59 6.31 6.88
CA PHE A 29 4.14 6.41 6.81
C PHE A 29 3.48 5.13 7.30
N LYS A 30 2.29 5.27 7.87
CA LYS A 30 1.46 4.15 8.28
C LYS A 30 0.56 3.78 7.11
N VAL A 31 0.72 2.57 6.58
CA VAL A 31 -0.04 2.12 5.42
C VAL A 31 -0.71 0.79 5.70
N TYR A 32 -1.80 0.55 5.00
CA TYR A 32 -2.52 -0.71 5.07
C TYR A 32 -3.01 -1.09 3.68
N VAL A 33 -2.67 -2.30 3.27
CA VAL A 33 -3.18 -2.90 2.03
C VAL A 33 -3.99 -4.11 2.43
N PRO A 34 -5.32 -4.07 2.32
CA PRO A 34 -6.11 -5.28 2.54
C PRO A 34 -5.63 -6.38 1.62
N HIS A 35 -5.32 -7.52 2.19
CA HIS A 35 -4.74 -8.60 1.41
C HIS A 35 -5.24 -9.95 1.90
N VAL A 36 -5.14 -10.93 1.02
CA VAL A 36 -5.37 -12.33 1.33
C VAL A 36 -4.14 -13.10 0.91
N PHE A 37 -3.96 -14.27 1.52
CA PHE A 37 -2.88 -15.17 1.12
C PHE A 37 -3.46 -16.24 0.23
N GLN A 38 -2.78 -16.49 -0.89
CA GLN A 38 -3.10 -17.59 -1.79
C GLN A 38 -1.99 -18.61 -1.74
N PHE A 39 -2.38 -19.88 -1.76
CA PHE A 39 -1.43 -20.96 -1.84
C PHE A 39 -1.41 -21.46 -3.27
N ARG A 40 -0.24 -21.42 -3.90
CA ARG A 40 -0.06 -21.95 -5.25
C ARG A 40 0.89 -23.12 -5.22
N LYS A 41 0.48 -24.19 -5.85
CA LYS A 41 1.30 -25.38 -5.98
C LYS A 41 2.19 -25.25 -7.21
N TRP A 42 3.49 -25.28 -6.97
CA TRP A 42 4.51 -25.26 -8.01
C TRP A 42 5.25 -26.60 -7.97
N SER A 43 5.00 -27.47 -8.95
CA SER A 43 5.59 -28.83 -8.92
C SER A 43 5.33 -29.49 -7.58
N ASP A 44 6.37 -29.72 -6.78
CA ASP A 44 6.27 -30.38 -5.47
C ASP A 44 6.20 -29.41 -4.28
N ARG A 45 6.08 -28.09 -4.57
CA ARG A 45 6.10 -27.09 -3.51
C ARG A 45 4.82 -26.26 -3.50
N VAL A 46 4.38 -25.93 -2.29
CA VAL A 46 3.27 -25.00 -2.09
C VAL A 46 3.85 -23.64 -1.67
N LYS A 47 3.56 -22.62 -2.45
CA LYS A 47 4.05 -21.27 -2.17
C LYS A 47 2.90 -20.38 -1.68
N LYS A 48 3.14 -19.69 -0.57
CA LYS A 48 2.22 -18.72 0.00
C LYS A 48 2.45 -17.37 -0.69
N ILE A 49 1.42 -16.84 -1.33
CA ILE A 49 1.50 -15.58 -2.06
C ILE A 49 0.55 -14.57 -1.44
N LYS A 50 1.06 -13.36 -1.16
CA LYS A 50 0.25 -12.25 -0.67
C LYS A 50 -0.38 -11.55 -1.86
N LYS A 51 -1.72 -11.42 -1.83
CA LYS A 51 -2.46 -10.79 -2.92
C LYS A 51 -3.34 -9.67 -2.37
N PRO A 52 -3.30 -8.46 -2.94
CA PRO A 52 -4.21 -7.40 -2.52
C PRO A 52 -5.66 -7.81 -2.71
N LEU A 53 -6.48 -7.57 -1.68
CA LEU A 53 -7.91 -7.87 -1.72
C LEU A 53 -8.65 -6.89 -2.62
N ILE A 54 -8.26 -5.62 -2.55
CA ILE A 54 -8.83 -4.56 -3.38
C ILE A 54 -7.71 -4.05 -4.28
N PRO A 55 -7.74 -4.37 -5.58
CA PRO A 55 -6.66 -3.94 -6.48
C PRO A 55 -6.63 -2.43 -6.66
N ARG A 56 -5.44 -1.90 -6.84
CA ARG A 56 -5.16 -0.49 -7.12
C ARG A 56 -5.44 0.47 -5.97
N LEU A 57 -5.71 -0.03 -4.77
CA LEU A 57 -5.97 0.82 -3.61
C LEU A 57 -5.00 0.53 -2.49
N VAL A 58 -4.48 1.59 -1.91
CA VAL A 58 -3.63 1.55 -0.72
C VAL A 58 -4.18 2.55 0.28
N PHE A 59 -4.37 2.10 1.52
CA PHE A 59 -4.80 2.96 2.61
C PHE A 59 -3.59 3.52 3.34
N ILE A 60 -3.58 4.82 3.55
CA ILE A 60 -2.47 5.48 4.23
C ILE A 60 -3.01 6.44 5.30
N GLN A 61 -2.33 6.47 6.45
CA GLN A 61 -2.63 7.42 7.51
C GLN A 61 -1.55 8.51 7.50
N ILE A 62 -1.93 9.73 7.20
CA ILE A 62 -1.00 10.85 7.09
C ILE A 62 -1.63 12.13 7.64
N CYS A 63 -0.75 13.07 8.03
CA CYS A 63 -1.16 14.45 8.29
C CYS A 63 -1.41 15.18 6.97
N ASP A 64 -2.23 16.21 7.01
CA ASP A 64 -2.52 17.03 5.82
C ASP A 64 -1.25 17.63 5.22
N ASN A 65 -0.26 17.95 6.05
CA ASN A 65 0.99 18.53 5.59
C ASN A 65 1.88 17.55 4.81
N ASP A 66 1.64 16.25 4.97
CA ASP A 66 2.47 15.22 4.34
C ASP A 66 1.89 14.69 3.03
N GLN A 67 0.74 15.18 2.61
CA GLN A 67 0.09 14.69 1.38
C GLN A 67 0.99 14.84 0.15
N LYS A 68 1.68 15.95 0.04
CA LYS A 68 2.56 16.21 -1.11
C LYS A 68 3.68 15.16 -1.21
N LYS A 69 4.21 14.73 -0.07
CA LYS A 69 5.26 13.70 -0.06
C LYS A 69 4.79 12.38 -0.63
N VAL A 70 3.54 12.05 -0.35
CA VAL A 70 2.93 10.81 -0.85
C VAL A 70 2.71 10.87 -2.35
N PHE A 71 2.24 11.99 -2.86
CA PHE A 71 1.98 12.15 -4.29
C PHE A 71 3.24 12.20 -5.13
N ASP A 72 4.40 12.38 -4.51
CA ASP A 72 5.69 12.33 -5.21
C ASP A 72 6.09 10.91 -5.62
N PHE A 73 5.46 9.88 -5.05
CA PHE A 73 5.71 8.51 -5.46
C PHE A 73 5.08 8.24 -6.82
N SER A 74 5.88 7.71 -7.74
CA SER A 74 5.46 7.52 -9.13
C SER A 74 4.31 6.54 -9.30
N ALA A 75 4.16 5.60 -8.39
CA ALA A 75 3.08 4.61 -8.46
C ALA A 75 1.72 5.16 -8.01
N VAL A 76 1.69 6.34 -7.38
CA VAL A 76 0.46 6.96 -6.90
C VAL A 76 -0.20 7.73 -8.04
N LEU A 77 -1.47 7.42 -8.30
CA LEU A 77 -2.23 8.07 -9.37
C LEU A 77 -3.16 9.17 -8.86
N GLY A 78 -3.39 9.21 -7.55
CA GLY A 78 -4.24 10.25 -6.99
C GLY A 78 -5.09 9.89 -5.82
#